data_1262ba2e5ceb8028c8a641f80fd8f1a7
#
_entry.id   1262ba2e5ceb8028c8a641f80fd8f1a7
#
_cell.length_a   1.000
_cell.length_b   1.000
_cell.length_c   1.000
_cell.angle_alpha   90.00
_cell.angle_beta   90.00
_cell.angle_gamma   90.00
#
_symmetry.space_group_name_H-M   'P 1'
#
loop_
_entity.id
_entity.type
_entity.pdbx_description
1 polymer ?
#
loop_
_entity_poly.entity_id
_entity_poly.type
_entity_poly.pdbx_seq_one_letter_code
_entity_poly.pdbx_strand_id
1 'polypeptide(L)'
;QAWRTAAAVAAAGAAGLDDAQVDAILDPQPLTSQVVDPDDGPGVGQLVGFASAVLLFISITTFGSYVLTGVVEEKSTGVIEVLLSQMKPHQLLAGKVFGIGAVALAQFTSAVIVGSISIKVSGVAVSSELWTGLPATVLWFTGGFLLYSTLFALAGSFVSRMEDAQSAAAPITTAFSVGYVLVFAFGSDPEGTTATVLSMLPPFAPLLMPLRMVTGAASI
;
A
#
# COMPACT_ATOMS: atom_id res chain seq x y z
N GLN A 1 -30.99 -40.46 30.78
CA GLN A 1 -30.71 -39.02 30.85
C GLN A 1 -31.71 -38.28 31.75
N ALA A 2 -33.00 -38.58 31.71
CA ALA A 2 -34.04 -37.89 32.50
C ALA A 2 -33.82 -37.91 34.04
N TRP A 3 -33.26 -38.98 34.61
CA TRP A 3 -32.98 -39.05 36.06
C TRP A 3 -31.82 -38.15 36.51
N ARG A 4 -30.86 -37.88 35.60
CA ARG A 4 -29.73 -36.95 35.87
C ARG A 4 -30.19 -35.49 35.93
N THR A 5 -31.09 -35.09 35.06
CA THR A 5 -31.68 -33.76 35.09
C THR A 5 -32.55 -33.55 36.33
N ALA A 6 -33.37 -34.56 36.70
CA ALA A 6 -34.17 -34.48 37.92
C ALA A 6 -33.31 -34.39 39.20
N ALA A 7 -32.21 -35.16 39.27
CA ALA A 7 -31.27 -35.08 40.37
C ALA A 7 -30.52 -33.74 40.45
N ALA A 8 -30.17 -33.15 39.28
CA ALA A 8 -29.52 -31.85 39.21
C ALA A 8 -30.47 -30.72 39.65
N VAL A 9 -31.74 -30.76 39.26
CA VAL A 9 -32.76 -29.81 39.67
C VAL A 9 -33.00 -29.88 41.19
N ALA A 10 -33.09 -31.09 41.76
CA ALA A 10 -33.26 -31.31 43.19
C ALA A 10 -32.05 -30.81 44.01
N ALA A 11 -30.82 -31.03 43.50
CA ALA A 11 -29.60 -30.54 44.14
C ALA A 11 -29.49 -29.01 44.08
N ALA A 12 -29.88 -28.41 42.97
CA ALA A 12 -29.89 -26.95 42.79
C ALA A 12 -30.93 -26.26 43.71
N GLY A 13 -32.12 -26.82 43.83
CA GLY A 13 -33.12 -26.35 44.77
C GLY A 13 -32.66 -26.43 46.26
N ALA A 14 -31.93 -27.52 46.63
CA ALA A 14 -31.32 -27.67 47.95
C ALA A 14 -30.18 -26.66 48.19
N ALA A 15 -29.55 -26.14 47.14
CA ALA A 15 -28.53 -25.07 47.19
C ALA A 15 -29.11 -23.66 47.19
N GLY A 16 -30.45 -23.52 47.17
CA GLY A 16 -31.13 -22.22 47.22
C GLY A 16 -31.12 -21.46 45.89
N LEU A 17 -30.93 -22.15 44.79
CA LEU A 17 -31.00 -21.53 43.45
C LEU A 17 -32.47 -21.38 43.02
N ASP A 18 -32.80 -20.26 42.45
CA ASP A 18 -34.11 -19.98 41.83
C ASP A 18 -34.31 -20.79 40.54
N ASP A 19 -35.55 -21.10 40.20
CA ASP A 19 -35.92 -21.86 39.00
C ASP A 19 -35.33 -21.26 37.74
N ALA A 20 -35.26 -19.92 37.65
CA ALA A 20 -34.62 -19.23 36.49
C ALA A 20 -33.10 -19.46 36.42
N GLN A 21 -32.42 -19.63 37.54
CA GLN A 21 -31.00 -19.95 37.61
C GLN A 21 -30.75 -21.42 37.27
N VAL A 22 -31.66 -22.28 37.65
CA VAL A 22 -31.61 -23.71 37.35
C VAL A 22 -31.80 -23.95 35.81
N ASP A 23 -32.76 -23.24 35.20
CA ASP A 23 -32.98 -23.30 33.75
C ASP A 23 -31.78 -22.75 32.98
N ALA A 24 -31.13 -21.67 33.43
CA ALA A 24 -29.93 -21.16 32.81
C ALA A 24 -28.72 -22.12 32.89
N ILE A 25 -28.68 -22.96 33.94
CA ILE A 25 -27.62 -23.98 34.09
C ILE A 25 -27.92 -25.24 33.24
N LEU A 26 -29.20 -25.59 33.08
CA LEU A 26 -29.63 -26.80 32.35
C LEU A 26 -29.71 -26.55 30.84
N ASP A 27 -29.98 -25.33 30.41
CA ASP A 27 -29.97 -24.91 29.01
C ASP A 27 -28.96 -23.72 28.89
N PRO A 28 -27.65 -24.03 28.96
CA PRO A 28 -26.64 -22.99 28.80
C PRO A 28 -26.83 -22.38 27.40
N GLN A 29 -27.05 -21.06 27.40
CA GLN A 29 -27.03 -20.27 26.15
C GLN A 29 -25.85 -20.76 25.32
N PRO A 30 -26.01 -21.02 24.03
CA PRO A 30 -24.88 -21.38 23.18
C PRO A 30 -23.83 -20.31 23.39
N LEU A 31 -22.69 -20.72 23.95
CA LEU A 31 -21.54 -19.83 24.03
C LEU A 31 -21.35 -19.28 22.63
N THR A 32 -21.62 -18.01 22.46
CA THR A 32 -21.15 -17.31 21.27
C THR A 32 -19.64 -17.47 21.35
N SER A 33 -19.12 -18.52 20.70
CA SER A 33 -17.69 -18.62 20.47
C SER A 33 -17.36 -17.44 19.59
N GLN A 34 -17.06 -16.31 20.23
CA GLN A 34 -16.25 -15.31 19.60
C GLN A 34 -14.94 -16.08 19.36
N VAL A 35 -14.77 -16.57 18.13
CA VAL A 35 -13.48 -17.06 17.67
C VAL A 35 -12.60 -15.84 17.88
N VAL A 36 -11.85 -15.81 18.99
CA VAL A 36 -10.69 -14.97 19.13
C VAL A 36 -9.82 -15.49 18.01
N ASP A 37 -9.82 -14.75 16.90
CA ASP A 37 -8.95 -15.05 15.76
C ASP A 37 -7.55 -15.14 16.37
N PRO A 38 -6.86 -16.29 16.35
CA PRO A 38 -5.55 -16.39 16.98
C PRO A 38 -4.50 -15.53 16.27
N ASP A 39 -4.93 -14.76 15.28
CA ASP A 39 -4.09 -13.94 14.44
C ASP A 39 -4.43 -12.46 14.67
N ASP A 40 -4.01 -11.91 15.82
CA ASP A 40 -3.87 -10.44 16.01
C ASP A 40 -2.78 -9.85 15.08
N GLY A 41 -2.28 -10.63 14.13
CA GLY A 41 -1.31 -10.22 13.11
C GLY A 41 -1.98 -9.56 11.89
N PRO A 42 -1.21 -8.77 11.13
CA PRO A 42 -1.73 -8.17 9.90
C PRO A 42 -2.15 -9.26 8.92
N GLY A 43 -3.38 -9.20 8.41
CA GLY A 43 -3.87 -10.14 7.40
C GLY A 43 -3.00 -10.16 6.14
N VAL A 44 -3.05 -11.24 5.36
CA VAL A 44 -2.22 -11.38 4.14
C VAL A 44 -2.40 -10.20 3.19
N GLY A 45 -3.63 -9.71 3.03
CA GLY A 45 -3.92 -8.52 2.21
C GLY A 45 -3.17 -7.28 2.71
N GLN A 46 -3.12 -7.08 4.03
CA GLN A 46 -2.41 -5.96 4.65
C GLN A 46 -0.88 -6.09 4.48
N LEU A 47 -0.33 -7.30 4.66
CA LEU A 47 1.10 -7.56 4.41
C LEU A 47 1.48 -7.29 2.94
N VAL A 48 0.65 -7.74 2.00
CA VAL A 48 0.84 -7.48 0.56
C VAL A 48 0.70 -5.98 0.27
N GLY A 49 -0.23 -5.30 0.92
CA GLY A 49 -0.39 -3.85 0.81
C GLY A 49 0.85 -3.10 1.29
N PHE A 50 1.40 -3.47 2.44
CA PHE A 50 2.66 -2.89 2.94
C PHE A 50 3.84 -3.19 2.02
N ALA A 51 3.99 -4.43 1.56
CA ALA A 51 5.05 -4.81 0.63
C ALA A 51 4.93 -4.02 -0.69
N SER A 52 3.71 -3.84 -1.19
CA SER A 52 3.44 -3.02 -2.38
C SER A 52 3.82 -1.56 -2.17
N ALA A 53 3.50 -0.98 -1.01
CA ALA A 53 3.87 0.39 -0.67
C ALA A 53 5.38 0.59 -0.56
N VAL A 54 6.10 -0.37 0.04
CA VAL A 54 7.57 -0.37 0.09
C VAL A 54 8.15 -0.41 -1.32
N LEU A 55 7.66 -1.31 -2.17
CA LEU A 55 8.11 -1.46 -3.55
C LEU A 55 7.82 -0.19 -4.37
N LEU A 56 6.63 0.40 -4.21
CA LEU A 56 6.25 1.66 -4.83
C LEU A 56 7.17 2.80 -4.40
N PHE A 57 7.41 2.93 -3.10
CA PHE A 57 8.26 3.98 -2.55
C PHE A 57 9.69 3.88 -3.08
N ILE A 58 10.29 2.70 -3.03
CA ILE A 58 11.65 2.47 -3.52
C ILE A 58 11.73 2.74 -5.03
N SER A 59 10.78 2.19 -5.81
CA SER A 59 10.80 2.31 -7.27
C SER A 59 10.61 3.76 -7.70
N ILE A 60 9.62 4.48 -7.19
CA ILE A 60 9.36 5.87 -7.57
C ILE A 60 10.51 6.78 -7.16
N THR A 61 11.08 6.59 -5.96
CA THR A 61 12.21 7.39 -5.49
C THR A 61 13.46 7.13 -6.32
N THR A 62 13.77 5.88 -6.62
CA THR A 62 14.97 5.51 -7.39
C THR A 62 14.87 6.01 -8.82
N PHE A 63 13.80 5.69 -9.53
CA PHE A 63 13.66 6.08 -10.93
C PHE A 63 13.35 7.58 -11.09
N GLY A 64 12.68 8.20 -10.13
CA GLY A 64 12.51 9.65 -10.08
C GLY A 64 13.86 10.36 -9.91
N SER A 65 14.74 9.84 -9.06
CA SER A 65 16.11 10.36 -8.93
C SER A 65 16.93 10.22 -10.22
N TYR A 66 16.71 9.15 -10.99
CA TYR A 66 17.37 9.03 -12.31
C TYR A 66 16.87 10.10 -13.30
N VAL A 67 15.59 10.45 -13.25
CA VAL A 67 15.07 11.56 -14.06
C VAL A 67 15.72 12.89 -13.63
N LEU A 68 15.80 13.17 -12.34
CA LEU A 68 16.42 14.38 -11.79
C LEU A 68 17.89 14.46 -12.20
N THR A 69 18.69 13.42 -11.88
CA THR A 69 20.14 13.44 -12.19
C THR A 69 20.38 13.56 -13.68
N GLY A 70 19.60 12.89 -14.51
CA GLY A 70 19.69 13.02 -15.95
C GLY A 70 19.41 14.44 -16.46
N VAL A 71 18.45 15.17 -15.86
CA VAL A 71 18.21 16.58 -16.21
C VAL A 71 19.39 17.48 -15.81
N VAL A 72 19.93 17.26 -14.60
CA VAL A 72 21.06 18.05 -14.10
C VAL A 72 22.33 17.75 -14.91
N GLU A 73 22.59 16.51 -15.26
CA GLU A 73 23.76 16.08 -16.05
C GLU A 73 23.77 16.75 -17.44
N GLU A 74 22.65 16.69 -18.16
CA GLU A 74 22.54 17.34 -19.48
C GLU A 74 22.80 18.86 -19.41
N LYS A 75 22.35 19.49 -18.32
CA LYS A 75 22.55 20.92 -18.10
C LYS A 75 23.99 21.25 -17.73
N SER A 76 24.61 20.42 -16.86
CA SER A 76 25.98 20.65 -16.38
C SER A 76 27.04 20.42 -17.46
N THR A 77 26.77 19.53 -18.40
CA THR A 77 27.71 19.18 -19.50
C THR A 77 27.55 20.06 -20.74
N GLY A 78 26.56 20.96 -20.78
CA GLY A 78 26.25 21.78 -21.94
C GLY A 78 25.65 21.00 -23.12
N VAL A 79 25.44 19.70 -23.01
CA VAL A 79 24.80 18.85 -24.02
C VAL A 79 23.39 19.36 -24.36
N ILE A 80 22.72 19.96 -23.39
CA ILE A 80 21.38 20.52 -23.56
C ILE A 80 21.33 21.56 -24.68
N GLU A 81 22.38 22.40 -24.89
CA GLU A 81 22.41 23.41 -25.94
C GLU A 81 22.41 22.81 -27.33
N VAL A 82 23.16 21.69 -27.50
CA VAL A 82 23.20 20.94 -28.77
C VAL A 82 21.87 20.26 -29.03
N LEU A 83 21.28 19.61 -28.02
CA LEU A 83 20.00 18.93 -28.15
C LEU A 83 18.86 19.91 -28.46
N LEU A 84 18.82 21.06 -27.80
CA LEU A 84 17.78 22.06 -27.99
C LEU A 84 17.88 22.78 -29.37
N SER A 85 19.01 22.68 -30.07
CA SER A 85 19.11 23.11 -31.47
C SER A 85 18.33 22.23 -32.43
N GLN A 86 18.06 20.94 -32.06
CA GLN A 86 17.43 19.93 -32.89
C GLN A 86 16.01 19.54 -32.43
N MET A 87 15.68 19.74 -31.15
CA MET A 87 14.39 19.33 -30.60
C MET A 87 13.88 20.33 -29.53
N LYS A 88 12.57 20.25 -29.26
CA LYS A 88 11.94 21.10 -28.24
C LYS A 88 12.18 20.56 -26.83
N PRO A 89 12.33 21.44 -25.79
CA PRO A 89 12.61 21.02 -24.43
C PRO A 89 11.65 19.94 -23.86
N HIS A 90 10.35 20.07 -24.17
CA HIS A 90 9.34 19.11 -23.70
C HIS A 90 9.49 17.74 -24.34
N GLN A 91 10.02 17.64 -25.56
CA GLN A 91 10.26 16.35 -26.24
C GLN A 91 11.43 15.61 -25.58
N LEU A 92 12.49 16.35 -25.23
CA LEU A 92 13.63 15.80 -24.50
C LEU A 92 13.21 15.26 -23.14
N LEU A 93 12.47 16.05 -22.37
CA LEU A 93 11.96 15.65 -21.06
C LEU A 93 11.00 14.46 -21.15
N ALA A 94 10.06 14.50 -22.10
CA ALA A 94 9.12 13.40 -22.31
C ALA A 94 9.86 12.10 -22.68
N GLY A 95 10.83 12.16 -23.59
CA GLY A 95 11.66 11.02 -23.97
C GLY A 95 12.35 10.40 -22.76
N LYS A 96 12.90 11.24 -21.88
CA LYS A 96 13.56 10.78 -20.64
C LYS A 96 12.58 10.13 -19.67
N VAL A 97 11.47 10.81 -19.38
CA VAL A 97 10.44 10.29 -18.45
C VAL A 97 9.85 8.97 -18.97
N PHE A 98 9.52 8.88 -20.26
CA PHE A 98 8.99 7.65 -20.85
C PHE A 98 10.04 6.54 -20.96
N GLY A 99 11.28 6.88 -21.29
CA GLY A 99 12.38 5.89 -21.39
C GLY A 99 12.69 5.27 -20.02
N ILE A 100 12.93 6.09 -19.00
CA ILE A 100 13.17 5.62 -17.63
C ILE A 100 11.91 4.94 -17.08
N GLY A 101 10.73 5.51 -17.36
CA GLY A 101 9.44 4.99 -16.94
C GLY A 101 9.13 3.61 -17.50
N ALA A 102 9.51 3.32 -18.73
CA ALA A 102 9.33 1.99 -19.32
C ALA A 102 10.14 0.92 -18.59
N VAL A 103 11.38 1.24 -18.22
CA VAL A 103 12.23 0.34 -17.42
C VAL A 103 11.67 0.18 -16.01
N ALA A 104 11.27 1.28 -15.38
CA ALA A 104 10.66 1.29 -14.05
C ALA A 104 9.37 0.44 -14.04
N LEU A 105 8.50 0.62 -15.04
CA LEU A 105 7.25 -0.12 -15.17
C LEU A 105 7.49 -1.61 -15.39
N ALA A 106 8.45 -1.97 -16.24
CA ALA A 106 8.82 -3.37 -16.48
C ALA A 106 9.33 -4.03 -15.20
N GLN A 107 10.21 -3.35 -14.45
CA GLN A 107 10.74 -3.85 -13.18
C GLN A 107 9.63 -3.98 -12.12
N PHE A 108 8.81 -2.95 -11.95
CA PHE A 108 7.71 -2.97 -10.98
C PHE A 108 6.70 -4.07 -11.30
N THR A 109 6.27 -4.17 -12.55
CA THR A 109 5.32 -5.20 -13.00
C THR A 109 5.87 -6.60 -12.82
N SER A 110 7.16 -6.82 -13.13
CA SER A 110 7.80 -8.12 -12.92
C SER A 110 7.83 -8.51 -11.42
N ALA A 111 8.08 -7.55 -10.53
CA ALA A 111 8.04 -7.79 -9.09
C ALA A 111 6.62 -8.14 -8.59
N VAL A 112 5.59 -7.44 -9.10
CA VAL A 112 4.18 -7.76 -8.79
C VAL A 112 3.81 -9.16 -9.29
N ILE A 113 4.23 -9.54 -10.50
CA ILE A 113 3.99 -10.88 -11.06
C ILE A 113 4.67 -11.96 -10.21
N VAL A 114 5.95 -11.78 -9.87
CA VAL A 114 6.70 -12.74 -9.03
C VAL A 114 6.05 -12.87 -7.67
N GLY A 115 5.66 -11.75 -7.02
CA GLY A 115 4.93 -11.75 -5.76
C GLY A 115 3.60 -12.51 -5.85
N SER A 116 2.84 -12.27 -6.93
CA SER A 116 1.56 -12.96 -7.19
C SER A 116 1.73 -14.48 -7.35
N ILE A 117 2.76 -14.89 -8.08
CA ILE A 117 3.09 -16.31 -8.26
C ILE A 117 3.50 -16.93 -6.92
N SER A 118 4.32 -16.23 -6.12
CA SER A 118 4.77 -16.70 -4.80
C SER A 118 3.59 -16.93 -3.86
N ILE A 119 2.62 -16.01 -3.81
CA ILE A 119 1.40 -16.15 -3.01
C ILE A 119 0.59 -17.36 -3.49
N LYS A 120 0.44 -17.53 -4.80
CA LYS A 120 -0.32 -18.65 -5.36
C LYS A 120 0.32 -20.02 -5.08
N VAL A 121 1.64 -20.10 -5.14
CA VAL A 121 2.41 -21.34 -4.90
C VAL A 121 2.46 -21.68 -3.41
N SER A 122 2.45 -20.69 -2.52
CA SER A 122 2.46 -20.91 -1.06
C SER A 122 1.20 -21.61 -0.54
N GLY A 123 0.11 -21.64 -1.31
CA GLY A 123 -1.16 -22.22 -0.89
C GLY A 123 -1.91 -21.43 0.20
N VAL A 124 -1.44 -20.24 0.52
CA VAL A 124 -2.12 -19.36 1.48
C VAL A 124 -3.44 -18.89 0.89
N ALA A 125 -4.51 -19.07 1.67
CA ALA A 125 -5.83 -18.55 1.29
C ALA A 125 -5.81 -17.03 1.33
N VAL A 126 -6.16 -16.40 0.21
CA VAL A 126 -6.24 -14.96 0.09
C VAL A 126 -7.60 -14.55 -0.47
N SER A 127 -8.04 -13.35 -0.12
CA SER A 127 -9.31 -12.81 -0.58
C SER A 127 -9.30 -12.50 -2.09
N SER A 128 -10.49 -12.44 -2.71
CA SER A 128 -10.66 -12.07 -4.12
C SER A 128 -10.21 -10.63 -4.39
N GLU A 129 -10.38 -9.74 -3.42
CA GLU A 129 -10.01 -8.32 -3.47
C GLU A 129 -8.49 -8.15 -3.69
N LEU A 130 -7.68 -9.03 -3.10
CA LEU A 130 -6.24 -9.02 -3.32
C LEU A 130 -5.90 -9.24 -4.80
N TRP A 131 -6.54 -10.23 -5.45
CA TRP A 131 -6.26 -10.53 -6.86
C TRP A 131 -6.72 -9.42 -7.82
N THR A 132 -7.81 -8.73 -7.49
CA THR A 132 -8.28 -7.57 -8.26
C THR A 132 -7.47 -6.31 -7.98
N GLY A 133 -6.96 -6.14 -6.76
CA GLY A 133 -6.15 -4.98 -6.35
C GLY A 133 -4.73 -4.98 -6.89
N LEU A 134 -4.11 -6.16 -7.11
CA LEU A 134 -2.72 -6.24 -7.59
C LEU A 134 -2.49 -5.56 -8.96
N PRO A 135 -3.33 -5.76 -10.00
CA PRO A 135 -3.18 -5.00 -11.26
C PRO A 135 -3.36 -3.50 -11.07
N ALA A 136 -4.27 -3.08 -10.18
CA ALA A 136 -4.48 -1.67 -9.87
C ALA A 136 -3.23 -1.04 -9.25
N THR A 137 -2.42 -1.80 -8.51
CA THR A 137 -1.14 -1.33 -7.98
C THR A 137 -0.19 -0.87 -9.10
N VAL A 138 -0.16 -1.56 -10.24
CA VAL A 138 0.64 -1.17 -11.42
C VAL A 138 0.13 0.13 -12.03
N LEU A 139 -1.19 0.32 -12.05
CA LEU A 139 -1.80 1.57 -12.53
C LEU A 139 -1.43 2.74 -11.62
N TRP A 140 -1.53 2.56 -10.29
CA TRP A 140 -1.14 3.56 -9.31
C TRP A 140 0.35 3.86 -9.33
N PHE A 141 1.20 2.84 -9.57
CA PHE A 141 2.62 3.05 -9.84
C PHE A 141 2.84 3.96 -11.04
N THR A 142 2.15 3.70 -12.15
CA THR A 142 2.31 4.49 -13.38
C THR A 142 1.92 5.97 -13.15
N GLY A 143 0.76 6.22 -12.54
CA GLY A 143 0.31 7.57 -12.19
C GLY A 143 1.25 8.27 -11.21
N GLY A 144 1.66 7.56 -10.16
CA GLY A 144 2.62 8.06 -9.16
C GLY A 144 3.99 8.36 -9.77
N PHE A 145 4.51 7.47 -10.61
CA PHE A 145 5.77 7.69 -11.31
C PHE A 145 5.71 8.94 -12.21
N LEU A 146 4.65 9.12 -12.99
CA LEU A 146 4.49 10.30 -13.85
C LEU A 146 4.43 11.60 -13.03
N LEU A 147 3.70 11.59 -11.92
CA LEU A 147 3.62 12.75 -11.03
C LEU A 147 5.01 13.07 -10.44
N TYR A 148 5.63 12.10 -9.79
CA TYR A 148 6.89 12.33 -9.08
C TYR A 148 8.07 12.53 -10.01
N SER A 149 8.15 11.84 -11.15
CA SER A 149 9.20 12.09 -12.15
C SER A 149 9.14 13.52 -12.71
N THR A 150 7.92 14.06 -12.88
CA THR A 150 7.76 15.46 -13.29
C THR A 150 8.24 16.41 -12.20
N LEU A 151 7.94 16.16 -10.94
CA LEU A 151 8.44 16.95 -9.80
C LEU A 151 9.96 16.87 -9.68
N PHE A 152 10.54 15.67 -9.81
CA PHE A 152 11.99 15.48 -9.81
C PHE A 152 12.67 16.18 -10.98
N ALA A 153 12.07 16.13 -12.18
CA ALA A 153 12.58 16.88 -13.35
C ALA A 153 12.52 18.38 -13.13
N LEU A 154 11.43 18.87 -12.52
CA LEU A 154 11.30 20.29 -12.15
C LEU A 154 12.40 20.67 -11.15
N ALA A 155 12.62 19.90 -10.10
CA ALA A 155 13.70 20.14 -9.13
C ALA A 155 15.08 20.18 -9.80
N GLY A 156 15.35 19.22 -10.70
CA GLY A 156 16.59 19.18 -11.48
C GLY A 156 16.80 20.40 -12.37
N SER A 157 15.71 21.01 -12.84
CA SER A 157 15.80 22.23 -13.67
C SER A 157 16.31 23.46 -12.92
N PHE A 158 16.16 23.51 -11.58
CA PHE A 158 16.61 24.62 -10.75
C PHE A 158 18.10 24.59 -10.41
N VAL A 159 18.75 23.43 -10.50
CA VAL A 159 20.16 23.26 -10.16
C VAL A 159 21.02 23.05 -11.41
N SER A 160 22.31 23.41 -11.31
CA SER A 160 23.26 23.31 -12.42
C SER A 160 24.47 22.42 -12.08
N ARG A 161 24.56 21.93 -10.83
CA ARG A 161 25.63 21.07 -10.35
C ARG A 161 25.07 19.75 -9.83
N MET A 162 25.76 18.66 -10.09
CA MET A 162 25.35 17.33 -9.61
C MET A 162 25.35 17.23 -8.08
N GLU A 163 26.26 17.94 -7.42
CA GLU A 163 26.34 18.02 -5.94
C GLU A 163 25.10 18.63 -5.30
N ASP A 164 24.38 19.52 -6.00
CA ASP A 164 23.16 20.16 -5.51
C ASP A 164 21.88 19.34 -5.79
N ALA A 165 21.98 18.31 -6.62
CA ALA A 165 20.83 17.53 -7.08
C ALA A 165 20.05 16.91 -5.92
N GLN A 166 20.74 16.30 -4.92
CA GLN A 166 20.10 15.68 -3.76
C GLN A 166 19.39 16.71 -2.88
N SER A 167 19.97 17.88 -2.70
CA SER A 167 19.34 18.97 -1.94
C SER A 167 18.07 19.48 -2.62
N ALA A 168 18.07 19.56 -3.95
CA ALA A 168 16.87 19.92 -4.72
C ALA A 168 15.77 18.85 -4.65
N ALA A 169 16.15 17.57 -4.56
CA ALA A 169 15.20 16.45 -4.41
C ALA A 169 14.60 16.36 -3.00
N ALA A 170 15.28 16.87 -1.97
CA ALA A 170 14.93 16.65 -0.57
C ALA A 170 13.47 17.02 -0.22
N PRO A 171 12.88 18.15 -0.65
CA PRO A 171 11.48 18.47 -0.34
C PRO A 171 10.50 17.44 -0.91
N ILE A 172 10.75 16.95 -2.13
CA ILE A 172 9.90 15.98 -2.82
C ILE A 172 9.99 14.63 -2.12
N THR A 173 11.21 14.19 -1.84
CA THR A 173 11.47 12.93 -1.14
C THR A 173 10.88 12.94 0.27
N THR A 174 11.00 14.07 0.98
CA THR A 174 10.41 14.23 2.33
C THR A 174 8.88 14.14 2.27
N ALA A 175 8.23 14.85 1.35
CA ALA A 175 6.77 14.79 1.19
C ALA A 175 6.29 13.36 0.85
N PHE A 176 7.04 12.66 -0.03
CA PHE A 176 6.72 11.28 -0.39
C PHE A 176 6.96 10.30 0.76
N SER A 177 8.01 10.54 1.58
CA SER A 177 8.29 9.75 2.80
C SER A 177 7.19 9.91 3.85
N VAL A 178 6.58 11.10 3.96
CA VAL A 178 5.40 11.26 4.81
C VAL A 178 4.27 10.34 4.34
N GLY A 179 3.97 10.30 3.04
CA GLY A 179 3.00 9.37 2.47
C GLY A 179 3.32 7.90 2.79
N TYR A 180 4.59 7.52 2.71
CA TYR A 180 5.06 6.18 3.07
C TYR A 180 4.79 5.85 4.55
N VAL A 181 5.08 6.75 5.46
CA VAL A 181 4.78 6.57 6.90
C VAL A 181 3.29 6.45 7.15
N LEU A 182 2.46 7.23 6.44
CA LEU A 182 1.01 7.18 6.57
C LEU A 182 0.42 5.82 6.17
N VAL A 183 1.06 5.08 5.25
CA VAL A 183 0.64 3.70 4.90
C VAL A 183 0.66 2.80 6.13
N PHE A 184 1.69 2.87 6.95
CA PHE A 184 1.81 2.06 8.17
C PHE A 184 0.90 2.59 9.28
N ALA A 185 0.73 3.90 9.39
CA ALA A 185 -0.13 4.51 10.39
C ALA A 185 -1.62 4.14 10.18
N PHE A 186 -2.07 4.02 8.93
CA PHE A 186 -3.46 3.72 8.60
C PHE A 186 -3.68 2.29 8.09
N GLY A 187 -2.63 1.48 8.07
CA GLY A 187 -2.71 0.10 7.58
C GLY A 187 -3.62 -0.80 8.42
N SER A 188 -3.81 -0.50 9.70
CA SER A 188 -4.74 -1.22 10.60
C SER A 188 -6.20 -0.79 10.42
N ASP A 189 -6.46 0.39 9.85
CA ASP A 189 -7.81 0.91 9.57
C ASP A 189 -7.86 1.56 8.18
N PRO A 190 -7.75 0.76 7.10
CA PRO A 190 -7.73 1.27 5.73
C PRO A 190 -9.10 1.82 5.26
N GLU A 191 -10.19 1.52 5.96
CA GLU A 191 -11.55 2.03 5.69
C GLU A 191 -11.82 3.37 6.39
N GLY A 192 -10.99 3.74 7.35
CA GLY A 192 -11.15 4.95 8.15
C GLY A 192 -11.26 6.22 7.30
N THR A 193 -12.04 7.18 7.78
CA THR A 193 -12.28 8.47 7.08
C THR A 193 -10.97 9.19 6.76
N THR A 194 -9.99 9.17 7.68
CA THR A 194 -8.69 9.83 7.48
C THR A 194 -7.90 9.16 6.37
N ALA A 195 -7.82 7.82 6.34
CA ALA A 195 -7.19 7.06 5.26
C ALA A 195 -7.86 7.35 3.91
N THR A 196 -9.18 7.44 3.90
CA THR A 196 -9.97 7.75 2.71
C THR A 196 -9.64 9.14 2.16
N VAL A 197 -9.66 10.17 2.99
CA VAL A 197 -9.37 11.55 2.56
C VAL A 197 -7.92 11.69 2.08
N LEU A 198 -6.96 11.15 2.82
CA LEU A 198 -5.54 11.23 2.46
C LEU A 198 -5.23 10.46 1.17
N SER A 199 -5.89 9.32 0.93
CA SER A 199 -5.71 8.55 -0.31
C SER A 199 -6.24 9.26 -1.57
N MET A 200 -7.08 10.28 -1.42
CA MET A 200 -7.55 11.11 -2.54
C MET A 200 -6.57 12.25 -2.88
N LEU A 201 -5.61 12.56 -1.99
CA LEU A 201 -4.64 13.61 -2.26
C LEU A 201 -3.54 13.08 -3.20
N PRO A 202 -3.26 13.77 -4.33
CA PRO A 202 -2.31 13.31 -5.34
C PRO A 202 -0.92 12.91 -4.81
N PRO A 203 -0.33 13.59 -3.80
CA PRO A 203 0.97 13.20 -3.27
C PRO A 203 0.96 11.85 -2.54
N PHE A 204 -0.16 11.46 -1.93
CA PHE A 204 -0.26 10.27 -1.09
C PHE A 204 -1.02 9.13 -1.78
N ALA A 205 -1.87 9.45 -2.76
CA ALA A 205 -2.68 8.49 -3.49
C ALA A 205 -1.89 7.29 -4.03
N PRO A 206 -0.70 7.45 -4.66
CA PRO A 206 0.04 6.32 -5.21
C PRO A 206 0.48 5.28 -4.17
N LEU A 207 0.60 5.68 -2.91
CA LEU A 207 1.01 4.80 -1.81
C LEU A 207 -0.19 4.23 -1.04
N LEU A 208 -1.19 5.06 -0.73
CA LEU A 208 -2.32 4.67 0.11
C LEU A 208 -3.40 3.90 -0.67
N MET A 209 -3.66 4.25 -1.93
CA MET A 209 -4.70 3.57 -2.71
C MET A 209 -4.40 2.09 -2.97
N PRO A 210 -3.18 1.67 -3.36
CA PRO A 210 -2.87 0.25 -3.51
C PRO A 210 -3.15 -0.57 -2.26
N LEU A 211 -2.76 -0.06 -1.07
CA LEU A 211 -3.06 -0.72 0.20
C LEU A 211 -4.58 -0.91 0.37
N ARG A 212 -5.36 0.15 0.20
CA ARG A 212 -6.82 0.11 0.36
C ARG A 212 -7.51 -0.82 -0.63
N MET A 213 -6.97 -0.94 -1.86
CA MET A 213 -7.53 -1.82 -2.88
C MET A 213 -7.22 -3.29 -2.62
N VAL A 214 -6.00 -3.64 -2.21
CA VAL A 214 -5.65 -5.05 -1.91
C VAL A 214 -6.26 -5.54 -0.60
N THR A 215 -6.68 -4.63 0.29
CA THR A 215 -7.42 -4.96 1.52
C THR A 215 -8.93 -4.92 1.34
N GLY A 216 -9.44 -4.54 0.16
CA GLY A 216 -10.89 -4.42 -0.11
C GLY A 216 -11.52 -3.12 0.40
N ALA A 217 -10.75 -2.22 1.02
CA ALA A 217 -11.23 -0.95 1.57
C ALA A 217 -11.58 0.11 0.48
N ALA A 218 -11.16 -0.11 -0.76
CA ALA A 218 -11.52 0.71 -1.91
C ALA A 218 -11.73 -0.16 -3.15
N SER A 219 -12.76 0.17 -3.97
CA SER A 219 -12.97 -0.41 -5.30
C SER A 219 -12.28 0.45 -6.37
N ILE A 220 -12.01 -0.17 -7.54
CA ILE A 220 -11.50 0.53 -8.73
C ILE A 220 -12.58 1.45 -9.28
#